data_ff5c202f789fa68e20024a016e590f48
#
_entry.id   ff5c202f789fa68e20024a016e590f48
#
_cell.length_a   1.000
_cell.length_b   1.000
_cell.length_c   1.000
_cell.angle_alpha   90.00
_cell.angle_beta   90.00
_cell.angle_gamma   90.00
#
_symmetry.space_group_name_H-M   'P 1'
#
loop_
_entity.id
_entity.type
_entity.pdbx_description
1 polymer ?
#
loop_
_entity_poly.entity_id
_entity_poly.type
_entity_poly.pdbx_seq_one_letter_code
_entity_poly.pdbx_strand_id
1 'polypeptide(L)'
;MIALVPVRDGVLPAGASEAIAECAGRVIVAGSGTGDVELDGLAADVRLVELGPVEPARWTAMLAPVLRDLDDGDIVVLPHSPDGRDLAPHLALALDRA
;
A
#
# COMPACT_ATOMS: atom_id res chain seq x y z
N MET A 1 -5.36 -10.10 6.48
CA MET A 1 -4.65 -8.81 6.50
C MET A 1 -3.74 -8.71 5.29
N ILE A 2 -3.66 -7.53 4.72
CA ILE A 2 -2.74 -7.24 3.62
C ILE A 2 -2.09 -5.88 3.87
N ALA A 3 -0.77 -5.77 3.64
CA ALA A 3 -0.07 -4.50 3.76
C ALA A 3 -0.25 -3.69 2.47
N LEU A 4 -0.52 -2.40 2.61
CA LEU A 4 -0.47 -1.45 1.50
C LEU A 4 0.70 -0.52 1.75
N VAL A 5 1.73 -0.63 0.92
CA VAL A 5 2.99 0.09 1.11
C VAL A 5 3.16 1.13 0.00
N PRO A 6 2.96 2.41 0.31
CA PRO A 6 3.22 3.47 -0.67
C PRO A 6 4.72 3.69 -0.84
N VAL A 7 5.18 3.75 -2.08
CA VAL A 7 6.60 3.97 -2.39
C VAL A 7 6.79 5.19 -3.29
N ARG A 8 7.94 5.85 -3.12
CA ARG A 8 8.39 6.93 -4.00
C ARG A 8 9.72 6.52 -4.62
N ASP A 9 9.78 6.56 -5.95
CA ASP A 9 11.01 6.24 -6.70
C ASP A 9 11.62 4.88 -6.31
N GLY A 10 10.77 3.91 -6.01
CA GLY A 10 11.20 2.56 -5.68
C GLY A 10 11.75 2.38 -4.27
N VAL A 11 11.60 3.39 -3.40
CA VAL A 11 12.13 3.35 -2.02
C VAL A 11 11.03 2.97 -1.03
N LEU A 12 11.29 1.93 -0.23
CA LEU A 12 10.36 1.51 0.82
C LEU A 12 10.32 2.56 1.93
N PRO A 13 9.12 2.93 2.41
CA PRO A 13 8.99 3.88 3.50
C PRO A 13 9.35 3.25 4.85
N ALA A 14 9.53 4.10 5.86
CA ALA A 14 9.69 3.64 7.24
C ALA A 14 8.48 2.81 7.67
N GLY A 15 8.72 1.73 8.41
CA GLY A 15 7.68 0.84 8.90
C GLY A 15 7.17 -0.18 7.88
N ALA A 16 7.70 -0.18 6.64
CA ALA A 16 7.24 -1.11 5.60
C ALA A 16 7.48 -2.57 5.99
N SER A 17 8.67 -2.90 6.47
CA SER A 17 9.01 -4.28 6.86
C SER A 17 8.12 -4.80 7.98
N GLU A 18 7.81 -3.98 8.96
CA GLU A 18 6.91 -4.33 10.06
C GLU A 18 5.48 -4.58 9.57
N ALA A 19 4.97 -3.72 8.70
CA ALA A 19 3.63 -3.87 8.14
C ALA A 19 3.52 -5.15 7.31
N ILE A 20 4.53 -5.44 6.49
CA ILE A 20 4.56 -6.66 5.66
C ILE A 20 4.61 -7.90 6.57
N ALA A 21 5.43 -7.88 7.61
CA ALA A 21 5.55 -9.00 8.55
C ALA A 21 4.23 -9.26 9.28
N GLU A 22 3.51 -8.22 9.70
CA GLU A 22 2.20 -8.35 10.33
C GLU A 22 1.18 -9.01 9.41
N CYS A 23 1.33 -8.84 8.11
CA CYS A 23 0.42 -9.37 7.10
C CYS A 23 0.89 -10.70 6.51
N ALA A 24 1.82 -11.38 7.17
CA ALA A 24 2.38 -12.68 6.74
C ALA A 24 2.96 -12.63 5.32
N GLY A 25 3.54 -11.51 4.95
CA GLY A 25 4.17 -11.33 3.64
C GLY A 25 3.22 -10.97 2.51
N ARG A 26 1.94 -10.75 2.77
CA ARG A 26 0.98 -10.28 1.76
C ARG A 26 1.08 -8.76 1.63
N VAL A 27 1.43 -8.27 0.45
CA VAL A 27 1.67 -6.84 0.25
C VAL A 27 1.23 -6.35 -1.13
N ILE A 28 0.63 -5.17 -1.14
CA ILE A 28 0.44 -4.36 -2.34
C ILE A 28 1.44 -3.21 -2.25
N VAL A 29 2.37 -3.14 -3.19
CA VAL A 29 3.32 -2.03 -3.30
C VAL A 29 2.80 -1.08 -4.35
N ALA A 30 2.51 0.14 -3.95
CA ALA A 30 1.88 1.12 -4.82
C ALA A 30 2.62 2.45 -4.79
N GLY A 31 2.78 3.08 -5.93
CA GLY A 31 3.43 4.39 -6.01
C GLY A 31 4.25 4.55 -7.26
N SER A 32 5.38 5.22 -7.15
CA SER A 32 6.30 5.44 -8.27
C SER A 32 7.52 4.54 -8.15
N GLY A 33 7.96 3.98 -9.29
CA GLY A 33 9.14 3.10 -9.34
C GLY A 33 8.91 1.75 -8.67
N THR A 34 7.69 1.20 -8.71
CA THR A 34 7.36 -0.05 -8.01
C THR A 34 8.20 -1.24 -8.48
N GLY A 35 8.63 -1.25 -9.75
CA GLY A 35 9.49 -2.29 -10.27
C GLY A 35 10.90 -2.33 -9.69
N ASP A 36 11.34 -1.23 -9.07
CA ASP A 36 12.68 -1.11 -8.48
C ASP A 36 12.71 -1.43 -6.98
N VAL A 37 11.56 -1.75 -6.39
CA VAL A 37 11.48 -2.03 -4.96
C VAL A 37 12.11 -3.38 -4.64
N GLU A 38 12.97 -3.41 -3.63
CA GLU A 38 13.60 -4.62 -3.14
C GLU A 38 12.83 -5.17 -1.93
N LEU A 39 12.27 -6.39 -2.11
CA LEU A 39 11.49 -7.05 -1.08
C LEU A 39 12.10 -8.38 -0.64
N ASP A 40 13.39 -8.56 -0.80
CA ASP A 40 14.10 -9.82 -0.54
C ASP A 40 13.76 -10.39 0.84
N GLY A 41 13.12 -11.56 0.84
CA GLY A 41 12.75 -12.25 2.07
C GLY A 41 11.63 -11.62 2.88
N LEU A 42 11.09 -10.47 2.47
CA LEU A 42 10.04 -9.77 3.22
C LEU A 42 8.63 -10.21 2.79
N ALA A 43 8.43 -10.50 1.52
CA ALA A 43 7.11 -10.73 0.97
C ALA A 43 6.95 -12.13 0.40
N ALA A 44 5.81 -12.75 0.67
CA ALA A 44 5.41 -14.04 0.10
C ALA A 44 4.46 -13.87 -1.08
N ASP A 45 3.63 -12.83 -1.07
CA ASP A 45 2.66 -12.54 -2.12
C ASP A 45 2.67 -11.04 -2.39
N VAL A 46 3.15 -10.64 -3.56
CA VAL A 46 3.38 -9.24 -3.91
C VAL A 46 2.53 -8.83 -5.11
N ARG A 47 1.82 -7.72 -4.97
CA ARG A 47 1.16 -7.05 -6.10
C ARG A 47 1.77 -5.66 -6.25
N LEU A 48 2.21 -5.33 -7.47
CA LEU A 48 2.78 -4.02 -7.78
C LEU A 48 1.75 -3.18 -8.52
N VAL A 49 1.56 -1.94 -8.06
CA VAL A 49 0.63 -0.99 -8.70
C VAL A 49 1.38 0.32 -8.94
N GLU A 50 1.74 0.58 -10.19
CA GLU A 50 2.43 1.81 -10.57
C GLU A 50 1.43 2.95 -10.65
N LEU A 51 1.62 4.00 -9.84
CA LEU A 51 0.70 5.15 -9.75
C LEU A 51 1.31 6.44 -10.30
N GLY A 52 2.61 6.44 -10.58
CA GLY A 52 3.32 7.63 -10.99
C GLY A 52 3.59 8.60 -9.83
N PRO A 53 3.82 9.90 -10.13
CA PRO A 53 4.19 10.89 -9.12
C PRO A 53 3.19 11.00 -7.97
N VAL A 54 3.69 11.34 -6.80
CA VAL A 54 2.88 11.41 -5.58
C VAL A 54 1.79 12.47 -5.69
N GLU A 55 0.55 12.01 -5.57
CA GLU A 55 -0.63 12.87 -5.49
C GLU A 55 -1.71 12.07 -4.74
N PRO A 56 -1.98 12.37 -3.45
CA PRO A 56 -2.85 11.54 -2.61
C PRO A 56 -4.25 11.30 -3.20
N ALA A 57 -4.89 12.33 -3.74
CA ALA A 57 -6.24 12.21 -4.31
C ALA A 57 -6.24 11.27 -5.53
N ARG A 58 -5.25 11.42 -6.42
CA ARG A 58 -5.10 10.57 -7.60
C ARG A 58 -4.77 9.13 -7.22
N TRP A 59 -3.85 8.94 -6.29
CA TRP A 59 -3.49 7.62 -5.81
C TRP A 59 -4.68 6.92 -5.17
N THR A 60 -5.47 7.65 -4.38
CA THR A 60 -6.69 7.12 -3.78
C THR A 60 -7.67 6.64 -4.86
N ALA A 61 -7.90 7.46 -5.89
CA ALA A 61 -8.79 7.11 -6.98
C ALA A 61 -8.32 5.87 -7.74
N MET A 62 -7.01 5.70 -7.92
CA MET A 62 -6.43 4.54 -8.60
C MET A 62 -6.42 3.28 -7.73
N LEU A 63 -6.22 3.42 -6.42
CA LEU A 63 -6.15 2.30 -5.48
C LEU A 63 -7.51 1.79 -5.04
N ALA A 64 -8.53 2.64 -4.97
CA ALA A 64 -9.84 2.23 -4.48
C ALA A 64 -10.40 1.00 -5.21
N PRO A 65 -10.37 0.91 -6.56
CA PRO A 65 -10.83 -0.30 -7.26
C PRO A 65 -10.01 -1.54 -6.91
N VAL A 66 -8.70 -1.40 -6.73
CA VAL A 66 -7.80 -2.52 -6.37
C VAL A 66 -8.18 -3.06 -5.00
N LEU A 67 -8.43 -2.18 -4.04
CA LEU A 67 -8.77 -2.57 -2.68
C LEU A 67 -10.19 -3.13 -2.57
N ARG A 68 -11.12 -2.67 -3.43
CA ARG A 68 -12.48 -3.21 -3.46
C ARG A 68 -12.55 -4.65 -3.95
N ASP A 69 -11.56 -5.09 -4.71
CA ASP A 69 -11.45 -6.48 -5.16
C ASP A 69 -10.98 -7.43 -4.05
N LEU A 70 -10.53 -6.89 -2.91
CA LEU A 70 -10.16 -7.71 -1.76
C LEU A 70 -11.41 -8.21 -1.05
N ASP A 71 -11.26 -9.33 -0.31
CA ASP A 71 -12.35 -9.86 0.51
C ASP A 71 -12.84 -8.83 1.53
N ASP A 72 -14.15 -8.78 1.75
CA ASP A 72 -14.76 -7.79 2.66
C ASP A 72 -14.19 -7.83 4.08
N GLY A 73 -13.70 -9.00 4.51
CA GLY A 73 -13.09 -9.16 5.81
C GLY A 73 -11.59 -8.82 5.88
N ASP A 74 -10.97 -8.49 4.74
CA ASP A 74 -9.54 -8.16 4.74
C ASP A 74 -9.29 -6.79 5.39
N ILE A 75 -8.27 -6.76 6.25
CA ILE A 75 -7.81 -5.55 6.90
C ILE A 75 -6.60 -5.04 6.13
N VAL A 76 -6.63 -3.78 5.74
CA VAL A 76 -5.52 -3.12 5.05
C VAL A 76 -4.67 -2.41 6.09
N VAL A 77 -3.38 -2.77 6.14
CA VAL A 77 -2.41 -2.20 7.07
C VAL A 77 -1.46 -1.29 6.31
N LEU A 78 -1.37 -0.03 6.74
CA LEU A 78 -0.45 0.95 6.17
C LEU A 78 0.73 1.18 7.10
N PRO A 79 1.96 1.33 6.56
CA PRO A 79 3.11 1.65 7.41
C PRO A 79 2.99 3.05 8.01
N HIS A 80 3.63 3.24 9.16
CA HIS A 80 3.73 4.54 9.83
C HIS A 80 4.73 5.44 9.11
N SER A 81 4.37 5.88 7.91
CA SER A 81 5.15 6.80 7.10
C SER A 81 4.30 8.03 6.77
N PRO A 82 4.90 9.15 6.33
CA PRO A 82 4.11 10.31 5.90
C PRO A 82 3.08 9.96 4.85
N ASP A 83 3.47 9.20 3.83
CA ASP A 83 2.55 8.80 2.75
C ASP A 83 1.45 7.85 3.25
N GLY A 84 1.78 6.91 4.12
CA GLY A 84 0.80 6.01 4.72
C GLY A 84 -0.23 6.78 5.55
N ARG A 85 0.23 7.73 6.34
CA ARG A 85 -0.66 8.59 7.15
C ARG A 85 -1.54 9.48 6.29
N ASP A 86 -1.01 10.00 5.19
CA ASP A 86 -1.78 10.85 4.28
C ASP A 86 -2.82 10.06 3.49
N LEU A 87 -2.49 8.84 3.08
CA LEU A 87 -3.39 8.00 2.29
C LEU A 87 -4.51 7.38 3.13
N ALA A 88 -4.24 7.02 4.39
CA ALA A 88 -5.20 6.26 5.20
C ALA A 88 -6.59 6.90 5.30
N PRO A 89 -6.72 8.20 5.66
CA PRO A 89 -8.05 8.81 5.72
C PRO A 89 -8.72 8.94 4.35
N HIS A 90 -7.96 9.19 3.28
CA HIS A 90 -8.52 9.27 1.93
C HIS A 90 -9.07 7.92 1.48
N LEU A 91 -8.34 6.83 1.75
CA LEU A 91 -8.77 5.49 1.40
C LEU A 91 -9.97 5.04 2.24
N ALA A 92 -9.96 5.34 3.54
CA ALA A 92 -11.09 5.02 4.41
C ALA A 92 -12.38 5.67 3.91
N LEU A 93 -12.30 6.94 3.52
CA LEU A 93 -13.46 7.66 2.97
C LEU A 93 -13.91 7.08 1.63
N ALA A 94 -12.96 6.80 0.72
CA ALA A 94 -13.27 6.29 -0.61
C ALA A 94 -13.88 4.89 -0.56
N LEU A 95 -13.50 4.08 0.43
CA LEU A 95 -13.98 2.70 0.59
C LEU A 95 -15.16 2.61 1.56
N ASP A 96 -15.58 3.73 2.14
CA ASP A 96 -16.64 3.77 3.18
C ASP A 96 -16.32 2.85 4.37
N ARG A 97 -15.08 2.90 4.82
CA ARG A 97 -14.57 2.11 5.96
C ARG A 97 -13.99 3.03 7.02
N ALA A 98 -14.18 2.65 8.25
CA ALA A 98 -13.59 3.35 9.38
C ALA A 98 -12.08 3.05 9.51
#